data_a4200025598c573a50ed204a229e4ea3
#
_entry.id   a4200025598c573a50ed204a229e4ea3
#
_cell.length_a   1.000
_cell.length_b   1.000
_cell.length_c   1.000
_cell.angle_alpha   90.00
_cell.angle_beta   90.00
_cell.angle_gamma   90.00
#
_symmetry.space_group_name_H-M   'P 1'
#
loop_
_entity.id
_entity.type
_entity.pdbx_description
1 polymer ?
#
loop_
_entity_poly.entity_id
_entity_poly.type
_entity_poly.pdbx_seq_one_letter_code
_entity_poly.pdbx_strand_id
1 'polypeptide(L)'
;MVADLDDAQWFVTACRDVGLVGSVGVMIEVPAAALRAAALAADVDFLSVGTNDLAQYAFATDRAVGPVARLQDPWQPALLDLVACTAVAAGAAGIPCGVCGKTAADPTLACVLVGPGVTSLSMGAGSLPAVRAALATHTGSARRAAAAAARAATSPAEARATARDTLSGQ
;
A
#
# COMPACT_ATOMS: atom_id res chain seq x y z
N MET A 1 15.57 5.28 5.51
CA MET A 1 14.45 4.30 5.48
C MET A 1 14.03 4.07 6.92
N VAL A 2 12.75 4.16 7.21
CA VAL A 2 12.23 3.93 8.57
C VAL A 2 11.97 2.44 8.73
N ALA A 3 12.64 1.80 9.69
CA ALA A 3 12.51 0.37 9.96
C ALA A 3 11.79 0.07 11.28
N ASP A 4 11.87 0.97 12.23
CA ASP A 4 11.27 0.83 13.57
C ASP A 4 10.70 2.16 14.11
N LEU A 5 10.25 2.14 15.35
CA LEU A 5 9.63 3.29 16.00
C LEU A 5 10.66 4.38 16.32
N ASP A 6 11.87 3.99 16.73
CA ASP A 6 12.92 4.94 17.08
C ASP A 6 13.36 5.78 15.87
N ASP A 7 13.48 5.14 14.70
CA ASP A 7 13.73 5.83 13.42
C ASP A 7 12.63 6.86 13.10
N ALA A 8 11.36 6.48 13.28
CA ALA A 8 10.23 7.37 13.02
C ALA A 8 10.22 8.57 13.97
N GLN A 9 10.38 8.35 15.27
CA GLN A 9 10.41 9.38 16.29
C GLN A 9 11.58 10.34 16.08
N TRP A 10 12.76 9.79 15.78
CA TRP A 10 13.92 10.61 15.43
C TRP A 10 13.64 11.52 14.23
N PHE A 11 13.06 10.96 13.18
CA PHE A 11 12.76 11.72 11.96
C PHE A 11 11.73 12.82 12.22
N VAL A 12 10.64 12.52 12.93
CA VAL A 12 9.61 13.51 13.28
C VAL A 12 10.22 14.64 14.12
N THR A 13 11.02 14.29 15.13
CA THR A 13 11.71 15.26 15.98
C THR A 13 12.63 16.17 15.15
N ALA A 14 13.47 15.59 14.30
CA ALA A 14 14.36 16.34 13.43
C ALA A 14 13.60 17.31 12.50
N CYS A 15 12.46 16.89 11.95
CA CYS A 15 11.60 17.78 11.15
C CYS A 15 11.04 18.95 11.96
N ARG A 16 10.63 18.73 13.20
CA ARG A 16 10.09 19.77 14.08
C ARG A 16 11.20 20.74 14.55
N ASP A 17 12.38 20.23 14.85
CA ASP A 17 13.53 21.03 15.29
C ASP A 17 14.00 22.04 14.23
N VAL A 18 13.87 21.69 12.94
CA VAL A 18 14.14 22.65 11.84
C VAL A 18 12.97 23.60 11.54
N GLY A 19 11.92 23.57 12.34
CA GLY A 19 10.77 24.48 12.23
C GLY A 19 9.72 24.05 11.20
N LEU A 20 9.67 22.79 10.79
CA LEU A 20 8.62 22.30 9.89
C LEU A 20 7.25 22.33 10.57
N VAL A 21 6.32 23.13 10.04
CA VAL A 21 4.95 23.30 10.55
C VAL A 21 3.95 22.36 9.84
N GLY A 22 4.35 21.78 8.71
CA GLY A 22 3.50 20.88 7.91
C GLY A 22 3.36 19.49 8.51
N SER A 23 2.54 18.66 7.85
CA SER A 23 2.40 17.24 8.20
C SER A 23 3.69 16.48 7.97
N VAL A 24 4.06 15.62 8.91
CA VAL A 24 5.22 14.74 8.84
C VAL A 24 4.74 13.30 8.85
N GLY A 25 5.10 12.54 7.83
CA GLY A 25 4.77 11.13 7.73
C GLY A 25 5.98 10.30 7.37
N VAL A 26 5.81 8.99 7.44
CA VAL A 26 6.88 8.05 7.09
C VAL A 26 6.46 7.13 5.95
N MET A 27 7.45 6.67 5.17
CA MET A 27 7.24 5.68 4.15
C MET A 27 7.43 4.27 4.72
N ILE A 28 6.43 3.44 4.52
CA ILE A 28 6.44 2.03 4.90
C ILE A 28 7.01 1.23 3.73
N GLU A 29 8.26 0.86 3.83
CA GLU A 29 9.04 0.18 2.78
C GLU A 29 9.67 -1.11 3.29
N VAL A 30 9.60 -1.35 4.61
CA VAL A 30 10.17 -2.52 5.28
C VAL A 30 9.03 -3.33 5.89
N PRO A 31 9.01 -4.67 5.73
CA PRO A 31 7.96 -5.52 6.32
C PRO A 31 7.81 -5.35 7.83
N ALA A 32 8.92 -5.16 8.55
CA ALA A 32 8.90 -4.89 9.99
C ALA A 32 8.08 -3.63 10.33
N ALA A 33 8.26 -2.54 9.58
CA ALA A 33 7.50 -1.31 9.75
C ALA A 33 6.01 -1.51 9.42
N ALA A 34 5.69 -2.27 8.37
CA ALA A 34 4.29 -2.59 8.02
C ALA A 34 3.58 -3.37 9.15
N LEU A 35 4.25 -4.37 9.73
CA LEU A 35 3.73 -5.16 10.85
C LEU A 35 3.59 -4.33 12.14
N ARG A 36 4.34 -3.25 12.28
CA ARG A 36 4.31 -2.33 13.43
C ARG A 36 3.61 -1.01 13.12
N ALA A 37 2.88 -0.93 12.00
CA ALA A 37 2.24 0.28 11.52
C ALA A 37 1.33 0.96 12.58
N ALA A 38 0.69 0.20 13.46
CA ALA A 38 -0.13 0.76 14.53
C ALA A 38 0.69 1.57 15.55
N ALA A 39 1.90 1.14 15.87
CA ALA A 39 2.80 1.90 16.75
C ALA A 39 3.33 3.15 16.03
N LEU A 40 3.72 3.02 14.75
CA LEU A 40 4.20 4.15 13.95
C LEU A 40 3.12 5.21 13.74
N ALA A 41 1.87 4.79 13.52
CA ALA A 41 0.75 5.68 13.27
C ALA A 41 0.41 6.61 14.46
N ALA A 42 0.87 6.29 15.66
CA ALA A 42 0.68 7.13 16.84
C ALA A 42 1.56 8.40 16.84
N ASP A 43 2.68 8.37 16.13
CA ASP A 43 3.70 9.41 16.19
C ASP A 43 3.84 10.23 14.89
N VAL A 44 3.05 9.91 13.85
CA VAL A 44 3.14 10.56 12.54
C VAL A 44 1.77 11.06 12.06
N ASP A 45 1.79 12.02 11.13
CA ASP A 45 0.57 12.62 10.59
C ASP A 45 -0.02 11.81 9.41
N PHE A 46 0.77 10.95 8.77
CA PHE A 46 0.31 10.04 7.71
C PHE A 46 1.30 8.90 7.47
N LEU A 47 0.83 7.81 6.86
CA LEU A 47 1.67 6.74 6.35
C LEU A 47 1.64 6.71 4.82
N SER A 48 2.77 6.39 4.19
CA SER A 48 2.87 6.19 2.73
C SER A 48 3.54 4.85 2.44
N VAL A 49 2.88 3.98 1.70
CA VAL A 49 3.44 2.65 1.39
C VAL A 49 4.24 2.70 0.10
N GLY A 50 5.55 2.41 0.20
CA GLY A 50 6.48 2.24 -0.92
C GLY A 50 6.51 0.79 -1.39
N THR A 51 5.57 0.41 -2.24
CA THR A 51 5.34 -1.01 -2.60
C THR A 51 6.51 -1.68 -3.30
N ASN A 52 7.37 -0.92 -3.98
CA ASN A 52 8.51 -1.49 -4.69
C ASN A 52 9.57 -2.06 -3.73
N ASP A 53 9.97 -1.26 -2.75
CA ASP A 53 10.97 -1.66 -1.76
C ASP A 53 10.35 -2.62 -0.73
N LEU A 54 9.09 -2.40 -0.36
CA LEU A 54 8.37 -3.34 0.48
C LEU A 54 8.31 -4.75 -0.12
N ALA A 55 8.04 -4.87 -1.43
CA ALA A 55 8.08 -6.17 -2.12
C ALA A 55 9.50 -6.74 -2.16
N GLN A 56 10.50 -5.91 -2.46
CA GLN A 56 11.90 -6.34 -2.50
C GLN A 56 12.32 -7.00 -1.18
N TYR A 57 12.03 -6.38 -0.06
CA TYR A 57 12.38 -6.89 1.26
C TYR A 57 11.48 -8.04 1.71
N ALA A 58 10.19 -8.00 1.40
CA ALA A 58 9.25 -9.08 1.76
C ALA A 58 9.61 -10.40 1.09
N PHE A 59 10.12 -10.36 -0.14
CA PHE A 59 10.48 -11.55 -0.91
C PHE A 59 11.99 -11.78 -1.01
N ALA A 60 12.81 -10.98 -0.33
CA ALA A 60 14.26 -11.03 -0.37
C ALA A 60 14.82 -11.05 -1.82
N THR A 61 14.26 -10.20 -2.69
CA THR A 61 14.55 -10.22 -4.13
C THR A 61 15.03 -8.86 -4.60
N ASP A 62 16.15 -8.85 -5.32
CA ASP A 62 16.62 -7.65 -6.00
C ASP A 62 15.89 -7.47 -7.34
N ARG A 63 15.42 -6.26 -7.61
CA ARG A 63 14.75 -5.87 -8.86
C ARG A 63 15.63 -6.03 -10.10
N ALA A 64 16.94 -6.00 -9.93
CA ALA A 64 17.91 -6.15 -11.02
C ALA A 64 18.14 -7.63 -11.40
N VAL A 65 17.66 -8.59 -10.59
CA VAL A 65 17.89 -10.02 -10.82
C VAL A 65 16.69 -10.65 -11.53
N GLY A 66 16.80 -10.78 -12.86
CA GLY A 66 15.74 -11.30 -13.73
C GLY A 66 15.05 -12.60 -13.29
N PRO A 67 15.78 -13.67 -12.86
CA PRO A 67 15.15 -14.94 -12.47
C PRO A 67 14.15 -14.84 -11.33
N VAL A 68 14.29 -13.85 -10.45
CA VAL A 68 13.39 -13.65 -9.30
C VAL A 68 12.36 -12.55 -9.50
N ALA A 69 12.34 -11.89 -10.66
CA ALA A 69 11.43 -10.80 -10.97
C ALA A 69 9.94 -11.16 -10.78
N ARG A 70 9.57 -12.45 -10.97
CA ARG A 70 8.21 -12.95 -10.75
C ARG A 70 7.74 -12.78 -9.29
N LEU A 71 8.66 -12.74 -8.34
CA LEU A 71 8.35 -12.56 -6.91
C LEU A 71 8.01 -11.10 -6.58
N GLN A 72 8.34 -10.17 -7.48
CA GLN A 72 8.02 -8.75 -7.35
C GLN A 72 6.73 -8.36 -8.10
N ASP A 73 5.89 -9.34 -8.45
CA ASP A 73 4.56 -9.05 -9.00
C ASP A 73 3.75 -8.27 -7.95
N PRO A 74 3.19 -7.09 -8.30
CA PRO A 74 2.43 -6.27 -7.36
C PRO A 74 1.14 -6.93 -6.85
N TRP A 75 0.72 -8.02 -7.47
CA TRP A 75 -0.42 -8.83 -7.04
C TRP A 75 -0.06 -9.95 -6.05
N GLN A 76 1.17 -9.98 -5.53
CA GLN A 76 1.54 -10.94 -4.49
C GLN A 76 0.63 -10.79 -3.27
N PRO A 77 -0.09 -11.86 -2.84
CA PRO A 77 -1.01 -11.77 -1.71
C PRO A 77 -0.34 -11.27 -0.43
N ALA A 78 0.88 -11.71 -0.15
CA ALA A 78 1.63 -11.25 1.03
C ALA A 78 1.96 -9.75 0.98
N LEU A 79 2.20 -9.17 -0.21
CA LEU A 79 2.36 -7.72 -0.35
C LEU A 79 1.05 -7.00 -0.07
N LEU A 80 -0.07 -7.52 -0.59
CA LEU A 80 -1.40 -6.97 -0.35
C LEU A 80 -1.78 -7.04 1.14
N ASP A 81 -1.33 -8.07 1.86
CA ASP A 81 -1.51 -8.18 3.30
C ASP A 81 -0.75 -7.10 4.07
N LEU A 82 0.50 -6.84 3.70
CA LEU A 82 1.30 -5.78 4.33
C LEU A 82 0.70 -4.39 4.08
N VAL A 83 0.20 -4.13 2.86
CA VAL A 83 -0.51 -2.88 2.54
C VAL A 83 -1.80 -2.76 3.35
N ALA A 84 -2.59 -3.83 3.44
CA ALA A 84 -3.83 -3.84 4.21
C ALA A 84 -3.58 -3.64 5.72
N CYS A 85 -2.56 -4.29 6.27
CA CYS A 85 -2.15 -4.11 7.66
C CYS A 85 -1.83 -2.64 7.96
N THR A 86 -1.05 -2.00 7.08
CA THR A 86 -0.70 -0.58 7.19
C THR A 86 -1.93 0.33 7.08
N ALA A 87 -2.80 0.10 6.09
CA ALA A 87 -3.99 0.92 5.87
C ALA A 87 -5.00 0.82 7.02
N VAL A 88 -5.23 -0.39 7.54
CA VAL A 88 -6.10 -0.62 8.71
C VAL A 88 -5.55 0.06 9.96
N ALA A 89 -4.24 -0.02 10.19
CA ALA A 89 -3.58 0.64 11.32
C ALA A 89 -3.70 2.17 11.23
N ALA A 90 -3.45 2.76 10.07
CA ALA A 90 -3.63 4.19 9.82
C ALA A 90 -5.08 4.63 10.03
N GLY A 91 -6.04 3.86 9.49
CA GLY A 91 -7.47 4.14 9.68
C GLY A 91 -7.91 4.09 11.16
N ALA A 92 -7.39 3.14 11.93
CA ALA A 92 -7.65 3.05 13.37
C ALA A 92 -7.07 4.23 14.15
N ALA A 93 -5.93 4.78 13.70
CA ALA A 93 -5.32 5.99 14.27
C ALA A 93 -5.94 7.29 13.74
N GLY A 94 -6.84 7.23 12.76
CA GLY A 94 -7.47 8.40 12.15
C GLY A 94 -6.55 9.21 11.23
N ILE A 95 -5.45 8.62 10.73
CA ILE A 95 -4.50 9.28 9.85
C ILE A 95 -4.59 8.76 8.40
N PRO A 96 -4.21 9.56 7.39
CA PRO A 96 -4.18 9.10 6.00
C PRO A 96 -3.14 8.00 5.75
N CYS A 97 -3.46 7.08 4.82
CA CYS A 97 -2.54 6.10 4.28
C CYS A 97 -2.49 6.20 2.76
N GLY A 98 -1.33 6.54 2.21
CA GLY A 98 -1.09 6.59 0.77
C GLY A 98 -0.39 5.34 0.26
N VAL A 99 -0.56 5.04 -1.03
CA VAL A 99 0.26 4.06 -1.76
C VAL A 99 0.84 4.73 -3.00
N CYS A 100 2.13 4.54 -3.24
CA CYS A 100 2.80 5.11 -4.40
C CYS A 100 3.41 4.04 -5.31
N GLY A 101 3.71 4.47 -6.55
CA GLY A 101 4.44 3.67 -7.52
C GLY A 101 3.58 2.93 -8.55
N LYS A 102 4.19 1.93 -9.20
CA LYS A 102 3.55 1.19 -10.30
C LYS A 102 2.29 0.43 -9.87
N THR A 103 2.27 -0.04 -8.63
CA THR A 103 1.14 -0.74 -8.01
C THR A 103 -0.12 0.13 -8.00
N ALA A 104 0.03 1.41 -7.68
CA ALA A 104 -1.07 2.37 -7.66
C ALA A 104 -1.60 2.73 -9.07
N ALA A 105 -0.84 2.46 -10.13
CA ALA A 105 -1.17 2.82 -11.50
C ALA A 105 -2.01 1.78 -12.26
N ASP A 106 -2.18 0.56 -11.70
CA ASP A 106 -3.08 -0.47 -12.26
C ASP A 106 -4.51 -0.19 -11.78
N PRO A 107 -5.49 0.02 -12.68
CA PRO A 107 -6.85 0.39 -12.30
C PRO A 107 -7.57 -0.66 -11.43
N THR A 108 -7.37 -1.95 -11.71
CA THR A 108 -7.98 -3.03 -10.93
C THR A 108 -7.33 -3.13 -9.56
N LEU A 109 -6.00 -3.06 -9.52
CA LEU A 109 -5.25 -3.12 -8.27
C LEU A 109 -5.53 -1.88 -7.39
N ALA A 110 -5.73 -0.72 -7.98
CA ALA A 110 -6.15 0.49 -7.26
C ALA A 110 -7.46 0.25 -6.47
N CYS A 111 -8.44 -0.45 -7.06
CA CYS A 111 -9.67 -0.83 -6.35
C CYS A 111 -9.38 -1.76 -5.15
N VAL A 112 -8.47 -2.71 -5.32
CA VAL A 112 -8.04 -3.64 -4.26
C VAL A 112 -7.29 -2.89 -3.14
N LEU A 113 -6.42 -1.94 -3.47
CA LEU A 113 -5.68 -1.14 -2.49
C LEU A 113 -6.59 -0.24 -1.65
N VAL A 114 -7.59 0.39 -2.29
CA VAL A 114 -8.55 1.26 -1.58
C VAL A 114 -9.51 0.47 -0.68
N GLY A 115 -9.76 -0.80 -1.00
CA GLY A 115 -10.65 -1.68 -0.22
C GLY A 115 -10.36 -1.72 1.28
N PRO A 116 -9.12 -1.95 1.74
CA PRO A 116 -8.76 -1.98 3.16
C PRO A 116 -8.59 -0.61 3.82
N GLY A 117 -8.71 0.50 3.08
CA GLY A 117 -8.65 1.84 3.68
C GLY A 117 -7.53 2.74 3.18
N VAL A 118 -6.84 2.40 2.10
CA VAL A 118 -5.91 3.34 1.46
C VAL A 118 -6.67 4.59 1.01
N THR A 119 -6.20 5.78 1.41
CA THR A 119 -6.88 7.06 1.22
C THR A 119 -6.36 7.85 0.03
N SER A 120 -5.14 7.55 -0.43
CA SER A 120 -4.55 8.23 -1.59
C SER A 120 -3.67 7.29 -2.42
N LEU A 121 -3.61 7.56 -3.73
CA LEU A 121 -2.82 6.81 -4.69
C LEU A 121 -1.97 7.78 -5.51
N SER A 122 -0.64 7.59 -5.50
CA SER A 122 0.30 8.41 -6.26
C SER A 122 0.88 7.62 -7.44
N MET A 123 0.72 8.17 -8.65
CA MET A 123 1.12 7.50 -9.89
C MET A 123 1.52 8.49 -10.96
N GLY A 124 2.08 8.01 -12.06
CA GLY A 124 2.31 8.82 -13.25
C GLY A 124 1.00 9.38 -13.81
N ALA A 125 1.03 10.63 -14.28
CA ALA A 125 -0.17 11.36 -14.73
C ALA A 125 -0.99 10.60 -15.78
N GLY A 126 -0.34 9.86 -16.68
CA GLY A 126 -1.00 9.07 -17.72
C GLY A 126 -1.94 7.97 -17.21
N SER A 127 -1.74 7.48 -15.98
CA SER A 127 -2.60 6.44 -15.38
C SER A 127 -3.81 7.00 -14.64
N LEU A 128 -3.80 8.29 -14.30
CA LEU A 128 -4.85 8.92 -13.50
C LEU A 128 -6.27 8.74 -14.07
N PRO A 129 -6.52 8.95 -15.39
CA PRO A 129 -7.88 8.82 -15.92
C PRO A 129 -8.44 7.40 -15.76
N ALA A 130 -7.62 6.38 -16.06
CA ALA A 130 -8.06 4.99 -15.98
C ALA A 130 -8.31 4.55 -14.53
N VAL A 131 -7.45 4.93 -13.60
CA VAL A 131 -7.60 4.62 -12.17
C VAL A 131 -8.83 5.33 -11.61
N ARG A 132 -9.05 6.62 -11.93
CA ARG A 132 -10.23 7.35 -11.48
C ARG A 132 -11.53 6.75 -12.02
N ALA A 133 -11.55 6.33 -13.28
CA ALA A 133 -12.68 5.64 -13.88
C ALA A 133 -13.01 4.33 -13.15
N ALA A 134 -12.01 3.48 -12.92
CA ALA A 134 -12.20 2.23 -12.18
C ALA A 134 -12.73 2.47 -10.76
N LEU A 135 -12.16 3.42 -10.03
CA LEU A 135 -12.63 3.77 -8.69
C LEU A 135 -14.06 4.34 -8.69
N ALA A 136 -14.46 5.07 -9.73
CA ALA A 136 -15.83 5.61 -9.84
C ALA A 136 -16.85 4.53 -10.18
N THR A 137 -16.45 3.47 -10.91
CA THR A 137 -17.34 2.39 -11.36
C THR A 137 -17.75 1.47 -10.23
N HIS A 138 -16.86 1.22 -9.26
CA HIS A 138 -17.08 0.22 -8.22
C HIS A 138 -17.41 0.82 -6.86
N THR A 139 -18.36 0.22 -6.16
CA THR A 139 -18.76 0.64 -4.80
C THR A 139 -17.67 0.34 -3.77
N GLY A 140 -17.75 0.98 -2.60
CA GLY A 140 -16.84 0.67 -1.48
C GLY A 140 -16.95 -0.79 -1.02
N SER A 141 -18.16 -1.38 -1.06
CA SER A 141 -18.37 -2.80 -0.72
C SER A 141 -17.71 -3.73 -1.73
N ALA A 142 -17.86 -3.45 -3.03
CA ALA A 142 -17.20 -4.21 -4.10
C ALA A 142 -15.67 -4.20 -3.96
N ARG A 143 -15.09 -3.03 -3.70
CA ARG A 143 -13.64 -2.87 -3.48
C ARG A 143 -13.14 -3.64 -2.27
N ARG A 144 -13.89 -3.62 -1.15
CA ARG A 144 -13.55 -4.42 0.04
C ARG A 144 -13.62 -5.92 -0.24
N ALA A 145 -14.65 -6.37 -0.94
CA ALA A 145 -14.78 -7.78 -1.33
C ALA A 145 -13.65 -8.23 -2.26
N ALA A 146 -13.31 -7.42 -3.28
CA ALA A 146 -12.20 -7.70 -4.19
C ALA A 146 -10.84 -7.74 -3.46
N ALA A 147 -10.62 -6.84 -2.50
CA ALA A 147 -9.42 -6.84 -1.68
C ALA A 147 -9.33 -8.12 -0.81
N ALA A 148 -10.43 -8.55 -0.22
CA ALA A 148 -10.47 -9.79 0.56
C ALA A 148 -10.19 -11.01 -0.33
N ALA A 149 -10.80 -11.09 -1.51
CA ALA A 149 -10.60 -12.19 -2.46
C ALA A 149 -9.14 -12.24 -2.96
N ALA A 150 -8.55 -11.10 -3.33
CA ALA A 150 -7.16 -11.04 -3.79
C ALA A 150 -6.16 -11.47 -2.71
N ARG A 151 -6.40 -11.10 -1.46
CA ARG A 151 -5.54 -11.45 -0.32
C ARG A 151 -5.65 -12.92 0.09
N ALA A 152 -6.82 -13.54 -0.13
CA ALA A 152 -7.04 -14.96 0.14
C ALA A 152 -6.46 -15.89 -0.94
N ALA A 153 -6.01 -15.34 -2.07
CA ALA A 153 -5.45 -16.12 -3.17
C ALA A 153 -4.08 -16.72 -2.81
N THR A 154 -3.70 -17.77 -3.54
CA THR A 154 -2.42 -18.49 -3.34
C THR A 154 -1.32 -18.03 -4.30
N SER A 155 -1.67 -17.21 -5.30
CA SER A 155 -0.74 -16.71 -6.31
C SER A 155 -1.15 -15.34 -6.84
N PRO A 156 -0.21 -14.57 -7.42
CA PRO A 156 -0.53 -13.29 -8.07
C PRO A 156 -1.56 -13.41 -9.20
N ALA A 157 -1.48 -14.48 -9.98
CA ALA A 157 -2.41 -14.73 -11.09
C ALA A 157 -3.85 -14.96 -10.59
N GLU A 158 -3.99 -15.76 -9.54
CA GLU A 158 -5.27 -16.00 -8.88
C GLU A 158 -5.79 -14.73 -8.19
N ALA A 159 -4.94 -13.98 -7.48
CA ALA A 159 -5.32 -12.72 -6.85
C ALA A 159 -5.90 -11.72 -7.86
N ARG A 160 -5.26 -11.61 -9.04
CA ARG A 160 -5.74 -10.75 -10.13
C ARG A 160 -7.06 -11.25 -10.71
N ALA A 161 -7.21 -12.55 -10.91
CA ALA A 161 -8.43 -13.15 -11.46
C ALA A 161 -9.62 -12.96 -10.51
N THR A 162 -9.49 -13.36 -9.25
CA THR A 162 -10.55 -13.27 -8.26
C THR A 162 -10.98 -11.84 -7.96
N ALA A 163 -10.02 -10.88 -7.96
CA ALA A 163 -10.36 -9.47 -7.83
C ALA A 163 -11.19 -8.96 -9.02
N ARG A 164 -10.82 -9.30 -10.26
CA ARG A 164 -11.57 -8.90 -11.46
C ARG A 164 -12.98 -9.50 -11.46
N ASP A 165 -13.11 -10.78 -11.17
CA ASP A 165 -14.40 -11.48 -11.14
C ASP A 165 -15.31 -10.85 -10.07
N THR A 166 -14.77 -10.54 -8.89
CA THR A 166 -15.52 -9.90 -7.82
C THR A 166 -15.98 -8.49 -8.20
N LEU A 167 -15.16 -7.71 -8.90
CA LEU A 167 -15.52 -6.36 -9.36
C LEU A 167 -16.51 -6.39 -10.53
N SER A 168 -16.45 -7.39 -11.40
CA SER A 168 -17.32 -7.51 -12.58
C SER A 168 -18.70 -8.07 -12.24
N GLY A 169 -18.85 -8.78 -11.14
CA GLY A 169 -20.12 -9.45 -10.75
C GLY A 169 -21.07 -8.55 -9.93
N GLN A 170 -20.81 -7.24 -9.88
CA GLN A 170 -21.62 -6.30 -9.06
C GLN A 170 -22.28 -5.19 -9.85
#